data_607400a8c2ce7ee1da9497cad5bc6ac5
#
_entry.id   607400a8c2ce7ee1da9497cad5bc6ac5
#
_cell.length_a   1.000
_cell.length_b   1.000
_cell.length_c   1.000
_cell.angle_alpha   90.00
_cell.angle_beta   90.00
_cell.angle_gamma   90.00
#
_symmetry.space_group_name_H-M   'P 1'
#
loop_
_entity.id
_entity.type
_entity.pdbx_description
1 polymer ?
#
loop_
_entity_poly.entity_id
_entity_poly.type
_entity_poly.pdbx_seq_one_letter_code
_entity_poly.pdbx_strand_id
1 'polypeptide(L)' 'MNLLIDLGNTALKWATSDDPESPHTLVHGGSHHFPDKFLSDWRGRGFRHVYGCSVASRDLTLSLTRQIESLGMQV' A
#
# COMPACT_ATOMS: atom_id res chain seq x y z
N MET A 1 -14.10 3.70 -4.76
CA MET A 1 -13.41 3.14 -3.59
C MET A 1 -11.93 3.50 -3.66
N ASN A 2 -11.40 3.99 -2.57
CA ASN A 2 -10.00 4.40 -2.48
C ASN A 2 -9.24 3.51 -1.51
N LEU A 3 -7.94 3.41 -1.72
CA LEU A 3 -7.04 2.70 -0.84
C LEU A 3 -6.37 3.68 0.11
N LEU A 4 -6.41 3.37 1.40
CA LEU A 4 -5.79 4.16 2.47
C LEU A 4 -4.61 3.36 3.01
N ILE A 5 -3.42 3.93 3.02
CA ILE A 5 -2.22 3.23 3.47
C ILE A 5 -1.46 4.03 4.53
N ASP A 6 -0.82 3.30 5.42
CA ASP A 6 0.08 3.83 6.44
C ASP A 6 1.33 2.95 6.42
N LEU A 7 2.41 3.49 5.86
CA LEU A 7 3.66 2.76 5.70
C LEU A 7 4.61 3.07 6.86
N GLY A 8 4.84 2.07 7.70
CA GLY A 8 5.82 2.14 8.77
C GLY A 8 7.15 1.50 8.38
N ASN A 9 8.12 1.56 9.27
CA ASN A 9 9.46 1.02 9.02
C ASN A 9 9.51 -0.51 8.92
N THR A 10 8.56 -1.21 9.54
CA THR A 10 8.53 -2.68 9.54
C THR A 10 7.21 -3.25 9.05
N ALA A 11 6.15 -2.46 9.02
CA ALA A 11 4.83 -2.93 8.64
C ALA A 11 4.09 -1.89 7.81
N LEU A 12 3.27 -2.39 6.90
CA LEU A 12 2.34 -1.60 6.12
C LEU A 12 0.93 -1.92 6.62
N LYS A 13 0.17 -0.88 6.97
CA LYS A 13 -1.25 -1.01 7.28
C LYS A 13 -2.04 -0.40 6.14
N TRP A 14 -3.16 -1.03 5.80
CA TRP A 14 -4.01 -0.50 4.75
C TRP A 14 -5.47 -0.82 5.02
N ALA A 15 -6.33 0.02 4.49
CA ALA A 15 -7.78 -0.14 4.58
C ALA A 15 -8.41 0.43 3.32
N THR A 16 -9.69 0.12 3.11
CA THR A 16 -10.46 0.73 2.03
C THR A 16 -11.27 1.91 2.57
N SER A 17 -11.59 2.87 1.71
CA SER A 17 -12.43 3.99 2.10
C SER A 17 -13.85 3.58 2.48
N ASP A 18 -14.29 2.38 2.03
CA ASP A 18 -15.60 1.82 2.38
C ASP A 18 -15.61 1.24 3.80
N ASP A 19 -14.46 0.80 4.30
CA ASP A 19 -14.33 0.17 5.61
C ASP A 19 -13.01 0.57 6.27
N PRO A 20 -12.86 1.85 6.66
CA PRO A 20 -11.60 2.36 7.23
C PRO A 20 -11.32 1.83 8.63
N GLU A 21 -12.32 1.23 9.30
CA GLU A 21 -12.18 0.71 10.65
C GLU A 21 -11.67 -0.73 10.69
N SER A 22 -11.50 -1.37 9.54
CA SER A 22 -11.00 -2.74 9.44
C SER A 22 -9.66 -2.78 8.70
N PRO A 23 -8.57 -2.27 9.30
CA PRO A 23 -7.28 -2.23 8.65
C PRO A 23 -6.65 -3.62 8.54
N HIS A 24 -5.90 -3.81 7.47
CA HIS A 24 -5.07 -4.98 7.26
C HIS A 24 -3.62 -4.62 7.52
N THR A 25 -2.81 -5.58 7.94
CA THR A 25 -1.40 -5.36 8.24
C THR A 25 -0.53 -6.36 7.48
N LEU A 26 0.50 -5.84 6.82
CA LEU A 26 1.55 -6.63 6.21
C LEU A 26 2.89 -6.27 6.85
N VAL A 27 3.55 -7.24 7.46
CA VAL A 27 4.89 -7.03 8.01
C VAL A 27 5.90 -7.23 6.88
N HIS A 28 6.56 -6.15 6.46
CA HIS A 28 7.56 -6.20 5.39
C HIS A 28 9.00 -6.35 5.90
N GLY A 29 9.22 -6.08 7.19
CA GLY A 29 10.54 -6.24 7.80
C GLY A 29 11.64 -5.34 7.24
N GLY A 30 11.26 -4.20 6.63
CA GLY A 30 12.21 -3.31 5.96
C GLY A 30 12.53 -3.69 4.52
N SER A 31 11.90 -4.73 3.98
CA SER A 31 12.10 -5.13 2.58
C SER A 31 11.52 -4.08 1.63
N HIS A 32 12.24 -3.79 0.56
CA HIS A 32 11.79 -2.87 -0.49
C HIS A 32 10.93 -3.57 -1.55
N HIS A 33 10.70 -4.86 -1.41
CA HIS A 33 9.89 -5.64 -2.34
C HIS A 33 8.65 -6.17 -1.63
N PHE A 34 7.49 -5.82 -2.17
CA PHE A 34 6.21 -6.30 -1.65
C PHE A 34 5.72 -7.49 -2.47
N PRO A 35 5.10 -8.50 -1.86
CA PRO A 35 4.68 -9.71 -2.57
C PRO A 35 3.70 -9.41 -3.70
N ASP A 36 3.90 -10.04 -4.86
CA ASP A 36 3.03 -9.86 -6.02
C ASP A 36 1.58 -10.26 -5.72
N LYS A 37 1.39 -11.30 -4.93
CA LYS A 37 0.05 -11.75 -4.53
C LYS A 37 -0.70 -10.66 -3.78
N PHE A 38 -0.02 -9.95 -2.90
CA PHE A 38 -0.57 -8.84 -2.13
C PHE A 38 -0.98 -7.68 -3.05
N LEU A 39 -0.11 -7.30 -3.98
CA LEU A 39 -0.36 -6.23 -4.93
C LEU A 39 -1.47 -6.60 -5.92
N SER A 40 -1.55 -7.86 -6.30
CA SER A 40 -2.60 -8.36 -7.18
C SER A 40 -3.99 -8.26 -6.54
N ASP A 41 -4.08 -8.46 -5.22
CA ASP A 41 -5.33 -8.28 -4.50
C ASP A 41 -5.82 -6.83 -4.60
N TRP A 42 -4.93 -5.87 -4.46
CA TRP A 42 -5.26 -4.45 -4.63
C TRP A 42 -5.74 -4.15 -6.05
N ARG A 43 -5.04 -4.70 -7.04
CA ARG A 43 -5.41 -4.52 -8.45
C ARG A 43 -6.82 -5.06 -8.73
N GLY A 44 -7.14 -6.21 -8.16
CA GLY A 44 -8.44 -6.85 -8.38
C GLY A 44 -9.61 -6.10 -7.73
N ARG A 45 -9.35 -5.23 -6.76
CA ARG A 45 -10.38 -4.45 -6.06
C ARG A 45 -10.77 -3.17 -6.81
N GLY A 46 -10.01 -2.77 -7.83
CA GLY A 46 -10.36 -1.62 -8.66
C GLY A 46 -10.24 -0.27 -7.99
N PHE A 47 -9.24 -0.10 -7.12
CA PHE A 47 -8.99 1.19 -6.49
C PHE A 47 -8.65 2.25 -7.53
N ARG A 48 -9.22 3.45 -7.39
CA ARG A 48 -8.94 4.59 -8.27
C ARG A 48 -7.76 5.41 -7.79
N HIS A 49 -7.74 5.71 -6.48
CA HIS A 49 -6.73 6.53 -5.86
C HIS A 49 -6.18 5.87 -4.62
N VAL A 50 -4.94 6.18 -4.32
CA VAL A 50 -4.27 5.73 -3.11
C VAL A 50 -3.88 6.95 -2.30
N TYR A 51 -4.33 7.02 -1.06
CA TYR A 51 -3.95 8.06 -0.11
C TYR A 51 -3.19 7.42 1.04
N GLY A 52 -2.12 8.06 1.46
CA GLY A 52 -1.35 7.47 2.51
C GLY A 52 -0.39 8.42 3.19
N CYS A 53 0.18 7.93 4.28
CA CYS A 53 1.29 8.59 4.95
C CYS A 53 2.39 7.56 5.16
N SER A 54 3.62 8.05 5.36
CA SER A 54 4.76 7.17 5.56
C SER A 54 5.72 7.79 6.56
N VAL A 55 6.15 6.96 7.52
CA VAL A 55 7.29 7.26 8.39
C VAL A 55 8.48 6.38 8.04
N ALA A 56 8.37 5.59 7.00
CA ALA A 56 9.45 4.73 6.49
C ALA A 56 10.50 5.56 5.76
N SER A 57 11.61 4.92 5.40
CA SER A 57 12.65 5.57 4.60
C SER A 57 12.11 6.02 3.26
N ARG A 58 12.77 7.03 2.68
CA ARG A 58 12.40 7.53 1.36
C ARG A 58 12.47 6.42 0.30
N ASP A 59 13.49 5.57 0.35
CA ASP A 59 13.67 4.50 -0.62
C ASP A 59 12.54 3.48 -0.56
N LEU A 60 12.13 3.11 0.65
CA LEU A 60 11.02 2.19 0.84
C LEU A 60 9.70 2.81 0.35
N THR A 61 9.46 4.06 0.68
CA THR A 61 8.27 4.79 0.24
C THR A 61 8.20 4.88 -1.28
N LEU A 62 9.31 5.21 -1.94
CA LEU A 62 9.38 5.27 -3.40
C LEU A 62 9.17 3.90 -4.04
N SER A 63 9.72 2.85 -3.44
CA SER A 63 9.57 1.50 -3.95
C SER A 63 8.10 1.09 -3.95
N LEU A 64 7.39 1.30 -2.84
CA LEU A 64 5.96 0.98 -2.78
C LEU A 64 5.15 1.84 -3.76
N THR A 65 5.43 3.13 -3.83
CA THR A 65 4.75 4.04 -4.74
C THR A 65 4.87 3.57 -6.19
N ARG A 66 6.07 3.20 -6.62
CA ARG A 66 6.31 2.71 -7.98
C ARG A 66 5.57 1.41 -8.26
N GLN A 67 5.53 0.50 -7.29
CA GLN A 67 4.81 -0.75 -7.44
C GLN A 67 3.29 -0.52 -7.56
N ILE A 68 2.75 0.41 -6.78
CA ILE A 68 1.33 0.78 -6.87
C ILE A 68 1.02 1.42 -8.22
N GLU A 69 1.85 2.35 -8.68
CA GLU A 69 1.67 2.99 -9.98
C GLU A 69 1.73 2.00 -11.14
N SER A 70 2.58 0.97 -11.02
CA SER A 70 2.66 -0.07 -12.04
C SER A 70 1.39 -0.90 -12.18
N LEU A 71 0.52 -0.87 -11.17
CA LEU A 71 -0.80 -1.51 -11.21
C LEU A 71 -1.88 -0.62 -11.84
N GLY A 72 -1.53 0.59 -12.25
CA GLY A 72 -2.46 1.53 -12.86
C GLY A 72 -3.23 2.40 -11.88
N MET A 73 -2.87 2.40 -10.62
CA MET A 73 -3.48 3.26 -9.60
C MET A 73 -2.76 4.60 -9.49
N GLN A 74 -3.49 5.65 -9.17
CA GLN A 74 -2.91 6.96 -8.88
C GLN A 74 -2.62 7.09 -7.38
N VAL A 75 -1.44 7.53 -7.08
CA VAL A 75 -0.98 7.73 -5.70
C VAL A 75 -1.03 9.20 -5.31
#